data_c820f937f66ee5f54ac39ff40ea7be54
#
_entry.id   c820f937f66ee5f54ac39ff40ea7be54
#
_cell.length_a   1.000
_cell.length_b   1.000
_cell.length_c   1.000
_cell.angle_alpha   90.00
_cell.angle_beta   90.00
_cell.angle_gamma   90.00
#
_symmetry.space_group_name_H-M   'P 1'
#
loop_
_entity.id
_entity.type
_entity.pdbx_description
1 polymer ?
#
loop_
_entity_poly.entity_id
_entity_poly.type
_entity_poly.pdbx_seq_one_letter_code
_entity_poly.pdbx_strand_id
1 'polypeptide(L)'
;KELHRPIVFLRPLGLRLAAAPYADIIMAAASQSGVSPYVLAAMILQEQGNNGTSPLISGSYSGYEGYYNFFNVEAYQSGAMSAIEMGLRFASQSGSYGRPWNTVEKAIRGGAQNYGDNYVKAGQNTFYLKKFNVQGSNLYKHQYMSNIQGAASEAAKLSQAYTADLKKTALEFHIPVFNNMPEQPCVAPTGDGSPNNKLSGLGVDGFNLTPSFNRDTQEYNLIVDSSVSNITVSAYASDSNARVDGAGNVSLQNGGNDISIAVTAQNGSVRTYTIHVVKQDGGPTQGSGGSPVYGGGSSSGGIVSPDGSSGGSSGGSSGSSGPGGSGGPGSPSRSGSGPGGSNVTIVEVQS
;
A
#
# COMPACT_ATOMS: atom_id res chain seq x y z
N LYS A 1 -28.52 20.72 26.78
CA LYS A 1 -29.83 19.99 26.74
C LYS A 1 -30.38 19.99 25.32
N GLU A 2 -29.68 19.42 24.34
CA GLU A 2 -30.22 19.18 22.98
C GLU A 2 -29.28 18.27 22.18
N LEU A 3 -29.00 17.09 22.73
CA LEU A 3 -28.17 16.07 22.03
C LEU A 3 -28.99 14.79 21.77
N HIS A 4 -30.31 14.89 21.65
CA HIS A 4 -31.18 13.74 21.34
C HIS A 4 -31.93 13.95 20.03
N ARG A 5 -31.19 14.06 18.89
CA ARG A 5 -31.81 13.79 17.60
C ARG A 5 -31.27 12.44 17.11
N PRO A 6 -32.15 11.50 16.74
CA PRO A 6 -31.72 10.19 16.27
C PRO A 6 -30.86 10.36 15.00
N ILE A 7 -29.72 9.72 15.00
CA ILE A 7 -28.80 9.66 13.86
C ILE A 7 -29.57 9.00 12.71
N VAL A 8 -30.00 9.80 11.74
CA VAL A 8 -30.75 9.39 10.53
C VAL A 8 -29.97 8.38 9.66
N PHE A 9 -28.73 8.11 10.05
CA PHE A 9 -27.74 7.30 9.32
C PHE A 9 -28.05 5.80 9.26
N LEU A 10 -28.87 5.26 10.16
CA LEU A 10 -29.10 3.82 10.23
C LEU A 10 -30.36 3.36 9.49
N ARG A 11 -31.02 4.25 8.76
CA ARG A 11 -32.20 3.88 7.97
C ARG A 11 -31.95 2.98 6.76
N PRO A 12 -30.75 2.97 6.09
CA PRO A 12 -30.50 2.04 5.00
C PRO A 12 -30.20 0.61 5.43
N LEU A 13 -29.89 0.38 6.71
CA LEU A 13 -29.42 -0.94 7.17
C LEU A 13 -30.48 -2.06 7.17
N GLY A 14 -31.72 -1.82 6.74
CA GLY A 14 -32.74 -2.87 6.65
C GLY A 14 -33.00 -3.68 7.93
N LEU A 15 -32.26 -3.38 9.00
CA LEU A 15 -32.34 -4.03 10.30
C LEU A 15 -33.57 -3.51 11.03
N ARG A 16 -34.71 -4.19 10.83
CA ARG A 16 -35.88 -4.08 11.67
C ARG A 16 -35.66 -4.70 13.06
N LEU A 17 -34.69 -4.17 13.79
CA LEU A 17 -34.64 -4.31 15.25
C LEU A 17 -34.92 -2.93 15.83
N ALA A 18 -35.63 -2.88 16.97
CA ALA A 18 -36.03 -1.65 17.62
C ALA A 18 -34.93 -0.57 17.53
N ALA A 19 -35.23 0.53 16.87
CA ALA A 19 -34.18 1.48 16.34
C ALA A 19 -33.33 2.21 17.38
N ALA A 20 -33.65 2.08 18.65
CA ALA A 20 -32.88 2.67 19.75
C ALA A 20 -31.54 1.98 20.02
N PRO A 21 -31.37 0.66 19.87
CA PRO A 21 -30.19 -0.03 20.40
C PRO A 21 -28.89 0.28 19.66
N TYR A 22 -28.88 0.44 18.33
CA TYR A 22 -27.63 0.58 17.59
C TYR A 22 -26.93 1.92 17.79
N ALA A 23 -27.67 3.01 17.78
CA ALA A 23 -27.11 4.34 18.04
C ALA A 23 -26.53 4.41 19.45
N ASP A 24 -27.27 3.91 20.44
CA ASP A 24 -26.85 3.90 21.83
C ASP A 24 -25.63 2.98 22.05
N ILE A 25 -25.62 1.81 21.41
CA ILE A 25 -24.47 0.88 21.44
C ILE A 25 -23.23 1.53 20.83
N ILE A 26 -23.36 2.20 19.66
CA ILE A 26 -22.26 2.87 19.00
C ILE A 26 -21.74 4.03 19.84
N MET A 27 -22.63 4.84 20.42
CA MET A 27 -22.24 5.94 21.32
C MET A 27 -21.50 5.42 22.57
N ALA A 28 -21.97 4.36 23.17
CA ALA A 28 -21.33 3.74 24.32
C ALA A 28 -19.99 3.09 23.94
N ALA A 29 -19.89 2.44 22.77
CA ALA A 29 -18.67 1.88 22.24
C ALA A 29 -17.63 2.99 21.93
N ALA A 30 -18.06 4.13 21.39
CA ALA A 30 -17.23 5.30 21.13
C ALA A 30 -16.63 5.86 22.42
N SER A 31 -17.47 6.07 23.45
CA SER A 31 -17.01 6.55 24.76
C SER A 31 -16.00 5.60 25.41
N GLN A 32 -16.16 4.30 25.27
CA GLN A 32 -15.27 3.28 25.84
C GLN A 32 -13.94 3.16 25.09
N SER A 33 -13.98 3.21 23.76
CA SER A 33 -12.82 2.95 22.89
C SER A 33 -11.99 4.21 22.60
N GLY A 34 -12.56 5.41 22.75
CA GLY A 34 -11.97 6.67 22.31
C GLY A 34 -12.07 6.90 20.79
N VAL A 35 -12.89 6.12 20.09
CA VAL A 35 -13.11 6.26 18.65
C VAL A 35 -14.37 7.08 18.40
N SER A 36 -14.32 8.03 17.47
CA SER A 36 -15.51 8.81 17.08
C SER A 36 -16.68 7.91 16.70
N PRO A 37 -17.91 8.16 17.19
CA PRO A 37 -19.07 7.35 16.85
C PRO A 37 -19.40 7.39 15.35
N TYR A 38 -19.07 8.48 14.67
CA TYR A 38 -19.22 8.60 13.22
C TYR A 38 -18.25 7.69 12.48
N VAL A 39 -17.02 7.58 12.97
CA VAL A 39 -16.01 6.66 12.41
C VAL A 39 -16.46 5.21 12.61
N LEU A 40 -16.93 4.85 13.81
CA LEU A 40 -17.45 3.49 14.07
C LEU A 40 -18.60 3.14 13.14
N ALA A 41 -19.60 4.03 12.99
CA ALA A 41 -20.71 3.82 12.09
C ALA A 41 -20.28 3.68 10.62
N ALA A 42 -19.36 4.55 10.16
CA ALA A 42 -18.84 4.49 8.80
C ALA A 42 -18.04 3.20 8.54
N MET A 43 -17.24 2.76 9.51
CA MET A 43 -16.52 1.49 9.42
C MET A 43 -17.47 0.30 9.33
N ILE A 44 -18.51 0.24 10.16
CA ILE A 44 -19.52 -0.83 10.09
C ILE A 44 -20.17 -0.87 8.71
N LEU A 45 -20.56 0.29 8.16
CA LEU A 45 -21.13 0.37 6.81
C LEU A 45 -20.15 -0.07 5.73
N GLN A 46 -18.90 0.29 5.87
CA GLN A 46 -17.85 -0.10 4.92
C GLN A 46 -17.59 -1.60 4.94
N GLU A 47 -17.49 -2.20 6.13
CA GLU A 47 -17.13 -3.60 6.32
C GLU A 47 -18.31 -4.55 6.04
N GLN A 48 -19.55 -4.12 6.35
CA GLN A 48 -20.75 -4.97 6.26
C GLN A 48 -21.63 -4.64 5.05
N GLY A 49 -21.29 -3.57 4.32
CA GLY A 49 -22.09 -3.06 3.19
C GLY A 49 -23.32 -2.27 3.65
N ASN A 50 -23.84 -1.44 2.73
CA ASN A 50 -24.95 -0.52 3.02
C ASN A 50 -26.27 -1.22 3.35
N ASN A 51 -26.43 -2.48 2.96
CA ASN A 51 -27.68 -3.24 3.16
C ASN A 51 -27.70 -4.04 4.47
N GLY A 52 -26.56 -4.16 5.17
CA GLY A 52 -26.47 -4.92 6.42
C GLY A 52 -26.79 -6.41 6.27
N THR A 53 -26.52 -6.99 5.11
CA THR A 53 -26.83 -8.39 4.79
C THR A 53 -25.63 -9.32 4.92
N SER A 54 -24.51 -8.82 5.43
CA SER A 54 -23.30 -9.61 5.59
C SER A 54 -23.51 -10.80 6.53
N PRO A 55 -23.03 -11.99 6.18
CA PRO A 55 -23.08 -13.16 7.06
C PRO A 55 -22.40 -12.95 8.41
N LEU A 56 -21.37 -12.06 8.49
CA LEU A 56 -20.64 -11.73 9.72
C LEU A 56 -21.50 -11.02 10.78
N ILE A 57 -22.64 -10.44 10.39
CA ILE A 57 -23.56 -9.75 11.30
C ILE A 57 -24.97 -10.33 11.33
N SER A 58 -25.21 -11.43 10.62
CA SER A 58 -26.53 -12.07 10.54
C SER A 58 -26.93 -12.80 11.83
N GLY A 59 -25.94 -13.32 12.56
CA GLY A 59 -26.17 -14.21 13.70
C GLY A 59 -26.77 -15.57 13.34
N SER A 60 -26.83 -15.91 12.03
CA SER A 60 -27.42 -17.15 11.52
C SER A 60 -26.49 -17.96 10.63
N TYR A 61 -25.20 -17.65 10.62
CA TYR A 61 -24.23 -18.42 9.83
C TYR A 61 -24.06 -19.81 10.41
N SER A 62 -24.18 -20.84 9.55
CA SER A 62 -24.16 -22.25 9.98
C SER A 62 -22.86 -22.62 10.70
N GLY A 63 -22.99 -23.17 11.92
CA GLY A 63 -21.86 -23.51 12.79
C GLY A 63 -21.36 -22.36 13.67
N TYR A 64 -21.90 -21.14 13.48
CA TYR A 64 -21.56 -19.95 14.26
C TYR A 64 -22.82 -19.14 14.60
N GLU A 65 -23.95 -19.80 14.82
CA GLU A 65 -25.21 -19.16 15.15
C GLU A 65 -25.08 -18.34 16.45
N GLY A 66 -25.62 -17.12 16.43
CA GLY A 66 -25.58 -16.20 17.57
C GLY A 66 -24.27 -15.47 17.77
N TYR A 67 -23.29 -15.60 16.86
CA TYR A 67 -22.04 -14.84 16.89
C TYR A 67 -22.02 -13.75 15.82
N TYR A 68 -21.32 -12.64 16.12
CA TYR A 68 -21.30 -11.43 15.30
C TYR A 68 -19.90 -10.84 15.21
N ASN A 69 -19.55 -10.23 14.05
CA ASN A 69 -18.29 -9.53 13.86
C ASN A 69 -18.51 -8.30 12.96
N PHE A 70 -18.77 -7.15 13.57
CA PHE A 70 -19.14 -5.92 12.86
C PHE A 70 -17.98 -5.22 12.17
N PHE A 71 -16.73 -5.49 12.54
CA PHE A 71 -15.55 -4.80 12.05
C PHE A 71 -14.59 -5.73 11.29
N ASN A 72 -15.04 -6.90 10.87
CA ASN A 72 -14.25 -7.90 10.15
C ASN A 72 -12.91 -8.25 10.84
N VAL A 73 -12.87 -8.18 12.18
CA VAL A 73 -11.65 -8.50 12.95
C VAL A 73 -11.29 -9.96 12.70
N GLU A 74 -10.01 -10.20 12.30
CA GLU A 74 -9.50 -11.54 11.94
C GLU A 74 -10.31 -12.25 10.82
N ALA A 75 -11.03 -11.48 9.99
CA ALA A 75 -11.78 -12.00 8.86
C ALA A 75 -10.91 -12.03 7.59
N TYR A 76 -10.04 -13.01 7.49
CA TYR A 76 -9.18 -13.28 6.32
C TYR A 76 -9.23 -14.77 5.96
N GLN A 77 -8.96 -15.08 4.70
CA GLN A 77 -8.89 -16.47 4.27
C GLN A 77 -7.63 -17.15 4.82
N SER A 78 -7.78 -18.31 5.47
CA SER A 78 -6.67 -19.09 6.01
C SER A 78 -6.85 -20.57 5.75
N GLY A 79 -6.00 -21.14 4.92
CA GLY A 79 -6.13 -22.53 4.49
C GLY A 79 -7.48 -22.79 3.82
N ALA A 80 -8.22 -23.77 4.32
CA ALA A 80 -9.55 -24.12 3.83
C ALA A 80 -10.69 -23.22 4.39
N MET A 81 -10.41 -22.39 5.42
CA MET A 81 -11.41 -21.53 6.03
C MET A 81 -11.57 -20.22 5.26
N SER A 82 -12.80 -19.86 4.95
CA SER A 82 -13.14 -18.56 4.36
C SER A 82 -12.92 -17.41 5.35
N ALA A 83 -12.84 -16.18 4.83
CA ALA A 83 -12.74 -14.98 5.66
C ALA A 83 -13.94 -14.85 6.64
N ILE A 84 -15.14 -15.24 6.22
CA ILE A 84 -16.34 -15.23 7.07
C ILE A 84 -16.16 -16.21 8.23
N GLU A 85 -15.76 -17.45 7.94
CA GLU A 85 -15.56 -18.47 8.96
C GLU A 85 -14.46 -18.08 9.96
N MET A 86 -13.34 -17.54 9.47
CA MET A 86 -12.26 -17.05 10.32
C MET A 86 -12.73 -15.93 11.25
N GLY A 87 -13.43 -14.94 10.72
CA GLY A 87 -13.98 -13.83 11.50
C GLY A 87 -15.01 -14.28 12.54
N LEU A 88 -15.90 -15.23 12.22
CA LEU A 88 -16.88 -15.78 13.17
C LEU A 88 -16.22 -16.73 14.19
N ARG A 89 -15.24 -17.52 13.78
CA ARG A 89 -14.42 -18.31 14.67
C ARG A 89 -13.72 -17.42 15.71
N PHE A 90 -13.11 -16.33 15.28
CA PHE A 90 -12.52 -15.35 16.19
C PHE A 90 -13.56 -14.82 17.19
N ALA A 91 -14.73 -14.43 16.69
CA ALA A 91 -15.83 -13.89 17.50
C ALA A 91 -16.37 -14.91 18.53
N SER A 92 -16.37 -16.20 18.20
CA SER A 92 -16.92 -17.27 19.05
C SER A 92 -15.98 -17.71 20.18
N GLN A 93 -14.68 -17.47 20.04
CA GLN A 93 -13.68 -17.87 21.03
C GLN A 93 -13.63 -16.90 22.22
N SER A 94 -13.35 -17.39 23.41
CA SER A 94 -13.02 -16.55 24.57
C SER A 94 -11.68 -15.85 24.37
N GLY A 95 -11.56 -14.59 24.85
CA GLY A 95 -10.31 -13.85 24.74
C GLY A 95 -10.47 -12.34 24.92
N SER A 96 -9.52 -11.58 24.38
CA SER A 96 -9.50 -10.11 24.43
C SER A 96 -10.77 -9.48 23.83
N TYR A 97 -10.99 -8.22 24.15
CA TYR A 97 -12.10 -7.41 23.64
C TYR A 97 -13.49 -7.94 23.98
N GLY A 98 -13.63 -8.57 25.15
CA GLY A 98 -14.92 -9.07 25.64
C GLY A 98 -15.51 -10.24 24.86
N ARG A 99 -14.68 -11.00 24.13
CA ARG A 99 -15.13 -12.23 23.45
C ARG A 99 -15.53 -13.32 24.47
N PRO A 100 -16.47 -14.17 24.13
CA PRO A 100 -17.14 -14.35 22.83
C PRO A 100 -18.17 -13.24 22.54
N TRP A 101 -18.23 -12.85 21.26
CA TRP A 101 -19.15 -11.83 20.74
C TRP A 101 -20.49 -12.45 20.35
N ASN A 102 -21.20 -12.92 21.36
CA ASN A 102 -22.49 -13.62 21.21
C ASN A 102 -23.70 -12.70 21.33
N THR A 103 -23.49 -11.39 21.29
CA THR A 103 -24.53 -10.38 21.13
C THR A 103 -24.02 -9.25 20.23
N VAL A 104 -24.93 -8.55 19.58
CA VAL A 104 -24.61 -7.35 18.76
C VAL A 104 -23.83 -6.33 19.58
N GLU A 105 -24.25 -6.07 20.82
CA GLU A 105 -23.58 -5.10 21.69
C GLU A 105 -22.14 -5.50 21.98
N LYS A 106 -21.88 -6.75 22.36
CA LYS A 106 -20.52 -7.23 22.61
C LYS A 106 -19.64 -7.13 21.38
N ALA A 107 -20.18 -7.46 20.21
CA ALA A 107 -19.43 -7.41 18.96
C ALA A 107 -19.07 -5.97 18.55
N ILE A 108 -20.00 -5.03 18.71
CA ILE A 108 -19.74 -3.61 18.42
C ILE A 108 -18.76 -3.02 19.43
N ARG A 109 -18.97 -3.23 20.73
CA ARG A 109 -18.04 -2.74 21.77
C ARG A 109 -16.65 -3.35 21.64
N GLY A 110 -16.57 -4.68 21.46
CA GLY A 110 -15.31 -5.38 21.34
C GLY A 110 -14.52 -5.01 20.09
N GLY A 111 -15.18 -4.89 18.95
CA GLY A 111 -14.56 -4.45 17.71
C GLY A 111 -14.10 -2.99 17.77
N ALA A 112 -14.90 -2.09 18.38
CA ALA A 112 -14.51 -0.70 18.63
C ALA A 112 -13.29 -0.62 19.56
N GLN A 113 -13.26 -1.42 20.62
CA GLN A 113 -12.12 -1.48 21.54
C GLN A 113 -10.86 -1.99 20.84
N ASN A 114 -10.98 -3.03 20.00
CA ASN A 114 -9.88 -3.54 19.19
C ASN A 114 -9.29 -2.43 18.30
N TYR A 115 -10.13 -1.70 17.59
CA TYR A 115 -9.69 -0.59 16.75
C TYR A 115 -9.09 0.56 17.57
N GLY A 116 -9.74 0.94 18.66
CA GLY A 116 -9.27 2.00 19.57
C GLY A 116 -7.89 1.72 20.15
N ASP A 117 -7.67 0.49 20.62
CA ASP A 117 -6.40 0.09 21.23
C ASP A 117 -5.27 -0.04 20.22
N ASN A 118 -5.55 -0.65 19.06
CA ASN A 118 -4.52 -0.95 18.06
C ASN A 118 -4.15 0.26 17.20
N TYR A 119 -5.05 1.22 17.00
CA TYR A 119 -4.80 2.38 16.12
C TYR A 119 -4.89 3.70 16.88
N VAL A 120 -6.02 4.05 17.45
CA VAL A 120 -6.25 5.38 18.01
C VAL A 120 -5.32 5.67 19.18
N LYS A 121 -5.26 4.77 20.17
CA LYS A 121 -4.36 4.91 21.34
C LYS A 121 -2.89 4.72 21.00
N ALA A 122 -2.60 4.08 19.88
CA ALA A 122 -1.24 3.96 19.34
C ALA A 122 -0.78 5.21 18.57
N GLY A 123 -1.60 6.27 18.52
CA GLY A 123 -1.30 7.51 17.81
C GLY A 123 -1.69 7.52 16.33
N GLN A 124 -2.29 6.45 15.81
CA GLN A 124 -2.80 6.36 14.45
C GLN A 124 -4.28 6.79 14.40
N ASN A 125 -4.58 7.98 14.90
CA ASN A 125 -5.93 8.48 15.18
C ASN A 125 -6.61 9.24 14.03
N THR A 126 -6.02 9.22 12.83
CA THR A 126 -6.64 9.69 11.59
C THR A 126 -6.60 8.59 10.53
N PHE A 127 -7.43 8.67 9.48
CA PHE A 127 -7.37 7.72 8.37
C PHE A 127 -5.99 7.72 7.69
N TYR A 128 -5.36 8.88 7.60
CA TYR A 128 -4.02 9.01 7.07
C TYR A 128 -2.99 8.27 7.94
N LEU A 129 -2.96 8.54 9.24
CA LEU A 129 -2.03 7.89 10.18
C LEU A 129 -2.31 6.40 10.34
N LYS A 130 -3.59 5.98 10.31
CA LYS A 130 -3.99 4.57 10.26
C LYS A 130 -3.35 3.85 9.07
N LYS A 131 -3.35 4.50 7.89
CA LYS A 131 -2.79 3.92 6.67
C LYS A 131 -1.27 3.96 6.63
N PHE A 132 -0.65 5.10 6.89
CA PHE A 132 0.76 5.30 6.59
C PHE A 132 1.69 5.17 7.81
N ASN A 133 1.16 5.30 9.02
CA ASN A 133 1.90 5.20 10.28
C ASN A 133 3.24 5.97 10.26
N VAL A 134 3.17 7.26 9.96
CA VAL A 134 4.34 8.13 9.78
C VAL A 134 4.74 8.89 11.05
N GLN A 135 4.17 8.50 12.21
CA GLN A 135 4.39 9.14 13.50
C GLN A 135 4.72 8.10 14.58
N GLY A 136 5.47 8.53 15.61
CA GLY A 136 5.84 7.68 16.75
C GLY A 136 7.07 6.79 16.48
N SER A 137 7.27 5.80 17.32
CA SER A 137 8.48 4.95 17.31
C SER A 137 8.43 3.76 16.35
N ASN A 138 7.24 3.43 15.83
CA ASN A 138 7.03 2.25 14.97
C ASN A 138 6.71 2.67 13.52
N LEU A 139 7.49 3.60 12.99
CA LEU A 139 7.27 4.21 11.68
C LEU A 139 7.11 3.17 10.57
N TYR A 140 6.13 3.41 9.68
CA TYR A 140 5.85 2.63 8.47
C TYR A 140 5.46 1.17 8.70
N LYS A 141 5.32 0.76 9.94
CA LYS A 141 4.80 -0.56 10.33
C LYS A 141 3.34 -0.42 10.76
N HIS A 142 2.64 -1.56 10.89
CA HIS A 142 1.25 -1.58 11.31
C HIS A 142 0.34 -0.68 10.48
N GLN A 143 0.46 -0.77 9.15
CA GLN A 143 -0.39 -0.06 8.21
C GLN A 143 -1.68 -0.84 7.98
N TYR A 144 -2.83 -0.15 8.05
CA TYR A 144 -4.15 -0.80 8.04
C TYR A 144 -4.46 -1.54 6.73
N MET A 145 -4.06 -1.01 5.58
CA MET A 145 -4.39 -1.59 4.28
C MET A 145 -3.25 -1.40 3.27
N SER A 146 -3.24 -2.21 2.21
CA SER A 146 -2.27 -2.09 1.12
C SER A 146 -2.62 -0.97 0.14
N ASN A 147 -3.92 -0.71 -0.11
CA ASN A 147 -4.36 0.34 -1.04
C ASN A 147 -3.84 1.73 -0.63
N ILE A 148 -3.05 2.35 -1.51
CA ILE A 148 -2.44 3.66 -1.26
C ILE A 148 -3.48 4.78 -1.17
N GLN A 149 -4.62 4.66 -1.85
CA GLN A 149 -5.71 5.62 -1.83
C GLN A 149 -6.76 5.33 -0.74
N GLY A 150 -6.57 4.27 0.05
CA GLY A 150 -7.53 3.82 1.04
C GLY A 150 -7.93 4.91 2.03
N ALA A 151 -6.97 5.65 2.57
CA ALA A 151 -7.24 6.74 3.52
C ALA A 151 -8.12 7.85 2.91
N ALA A 152 -7.84 8.25 1.67
CA ALA A 152 -8.61 9.26 0.97
C ALA A 152 -10.04 8.79 0.66
N SER A 153 -10.20 7.54 0.21
CA SER A 153 -11.52 6.97 -0.11
C SER A 153 -12.38 6.77 1.15
N GLU A 154 -11.80 6.34 2.27
CA GLU A 154 -12.49 6.26 3.56
C GLU A 154 -12.95 7.64 4.05
N ALA A 155 -12.06 8.63 3.98
CA ALA A 155 -12.38 10.00 4.36
C ALA A 155 -13.50 10.58 3.48
N ALA A 156 -13.46 10.34 2.17
CA ALA A 156 -14.51 10.77 1.24
C ALA A 156 -15.87 10.13 1.57
N LYS A 157 -15.91 8.84 1.88
CA LYS A 157 -17.14 8.16 2.32
C LYS A 157 -17.67 8.73 3.64
N LEU A 158 -16.79 8.92 4.63
CA LEU A 158 -17.18 9.50 5.90
C LEU A 158 -17.69 10.94 5.73
N SER A 159 -17.07 11.74 4.87
CA SER A 159 -17.47 13.14 4.66
C SER A 159 -18.89 13.29 4.12
N GLN A 160 -19.39 12.31 3.38
CA GLN A 160 -20.79 12.25 2.90
C GLN A 160 -21.78 12.07 4.04
N ALA A 161 -21.33 11.51 5.14
CA ALA A 161 -22.11 11.31 6.35
C ALA A 161 -22.33 12.60 7.16
N TYR A 162 -21.51 13.60 6.97
CA TYR A 162 -21.63 14.87 7.67
C TYR A 162 -22.66 15.77 6.98
N THR A 163 -23.82 15.90 7.60
CA THR A 163 -24.88 16.82 7.15
C THR A 163 -24.43 18.28 7.26
N ALA A 164 -25.16 19.20 6.58
CA ALA A 164 -24.88 20.63 6.67
C ALA A 164 -24.96 21.14 8.11
N ASP A 165 -25.86 20.60 8.92
CA ASP A 165 -26.00 21.00 10.33
C ASP A 165 -24.88 20.45 11.20
N LEU A 166 -24.43 19.21 10.94
CA LEU A 166 -23.30 18.62 11.65
C LEU A 166 -21.99 19.38 11.36
N LYS A 167 -21.80 19.85 10.12
CA LYS A 167 -20.64 20.69 9.73
C LYS A 167 -20.60 22.07 10.39
N LYS A 168 -21.70 22.49 11.03
CA LYS A 168 -21.74 23.75 11.84
C LYS A 168 -21.37 23.53 13.30
N THR A 169 -21.20 22.28 13.73
CA THR A 169 -20.72 21.98 15.10
C THR A 169 -19.21 22.09 15.15
N ALA A 170 -18.65 22.32 16.34
CA ALA A 170 -17.21 22.27 16.54
C ALA A 170 -16.69 20.86 16.23
N LEU A 171 -15.79 20.76 15.26
CA LEU A 171 -15.11 19.54 14.85
C LEU A 171 -13.62 19.71 15.11
N GLU A 172 -13.00 18.70 15.68
CA GLU A 172 -11.56 18.63 15.86
C GLU A 172 -10.91 17.88 14.71
N PHE A 173 -9.90 18.49 14.09
CA PHE A 173 -9.17 17.91 12.97
C PHE A 173 -7.70 17.75 13.32
N HIS A 174 -7.18 16.53 13.17
CA HIS A 174 -5.75 16.25 13.26
C HIS A 174 -5.19 16.15 11.85
N ILE A 175 -4.37 17.13 11.46
CA ILE A 175 -3.78 17.24 10.13
C ILE A 175 -2.29 16.94 10.23
N PRO A 176 -1.80 15.78 9.74
CA PRO A 176 -0.37 15.50 9.68
C PRO A 176 0.34 16.50 8.76
N VAL A 177 1.37 17.16 9.28
CA VAL A 177 2.22 18.08 8.51
C VAL A 177 3.63 17.52 8.49
N PHE A 178 4.18 17.40 7.29
CA PHE A 178 5.54 16.92 7.09
C PHE A 178 6.53 18.08 7.07
N ASN A 179 7.68 17.90 7.73
CA ASN A 179 8.81 18.81 7.58
C ASN A 179 9.45 18.60 6.19
N ASN A 180 9.99 19.66 5.62
CA ASN A 180 10.68 19.63 4.33
C ASN A 180 9.82 19.07 3.18
N MET A 181 8.53 19.44 3.16
CA MET A 181 7.68 19.15 1.99
C MET A 181 8.25 19.80 0.75
N PRO A 182 8.20 19.13 -0.42
CA PRO A 182 8.59 19.75 -1.68
C PRO A 182 7.68 20.95 -1.98
N GLU A 183 8.24 21.99 -2.61
CA GLU A 183 7.48 23.21 -2.99
C GLU A 183 6.36 22.90 -3.99
N GLN A 184 6.59 21.90 -4.85
CA GLN A 184 5.60 21.44 -5.82
C GLN A 184 4.90 20.17 -5.35
N PRO A 185 3.58 20.04 -5.55
CA PRO A 185 2.87 18.81 -5.26
C PRO A 185 3.45 17.63 -6.03
N CYS A 186 3.59 16.48 -5.36
CA CYS A 186 3.90 15.23 -6.05
C CYS A 186 2.77 14.87 -7.02
N VAL A 187 3.13 14.43 -8.21
CA VAL A 187 2.17 13.94 -9.20
C VAL A 187 1.46 12.71 -8.62
N ALA A 188 0.14 12.67 -8.73
CA ALA A 188 -0.63 11.50 -8.29
C ALA A 188 -0.21 10.25 -9.07
N PRO A 189 -0.19 9.07 -8.45
CA PRO A 189 0.04 7.82 -9.15
C PRO A 189 -0.96 7.65 -10.32
N THR A 190 -0.46 7.19 -11.45
CA THR A 190 -1.27 7.03 -12.67
C THR A 190 -2.20 5.80 -12.62
N GLY A 191 -1.98 4.89 -11.67
CA GLY A 191 -2.78 3.67 -11.49
C GLY A 191 -2.46 2.94 -10.20
N ASP A 192 -3.18 1.86 -9.94
CA ASP A 192 -2.88 0.91 -8.89
C ASP A 192 -1.65 0.06 -9.27
N GLY A 193 -0.94 -0.42 -8.26
CA GLY A 193 0.25 -1.23 -8.44
C GLY A 193 1.51 -0.57 -7.87
N SER A 194 2.64 -1.25 -8.03
CA SER A 194 3.93 -0.76 -7.56
C SER A 194 4.34 0.51 -8.31
N PRO A 195 4.72 1.61 -7.62
CA PRO A 195 5.27 2.81 -8.26
C PRO A 195 6.77 2.70 -8.52
N ASN A 196 7.39 1.54 -8.28
CA ASN A 196 8.84 1.40 -8.37
C ASN A 196 9.30 1.36 -9.84
N ASN A 197 9.75 2.51 -10.32
CA ASN A 197 10.28 2.73 -11.66
C ASN A 197 11.82 2.88 -11.66
N LYS A 198 12.50 2.31 -10.67
CA LYS A 198 13.96 2.39 -10.57
C LYS A 198 14.62 1.17 -11.18
N LEU A 199 15.85 1.38 -11.68
CA LEU A 199 16.75 0.30 -12.07
C LEU A 199 17.45 -0.31 -10.84
N SER A 200 17.71 -1.61 -10.90
CA SER A 200 18.63 -2.32 -10.00
C SER A 200 20.06 -2.38 -10.57
N GLY A 201 20.19 -2.21 -11.89
CA GLY A 201 21.47 -2.20 -12.58
C GLY A 201 21.39 -1.48 -13.92
N LEU A 202 22.43 -0.74 -14.28
CA LEU A 202 22.65 -0.10 -15.57
C LEU A 202 24.14 -0.20 -15.91
N GLY A 203 24.45 -0.58 -17.13
CA GLY A 203 25.83 -0.66 -17.60
C GLY A 203 25.92 -0.70 -19.12
N VAL A 204 27.13 -0.54 -19.62
CA VAL A 204 27.46 -0.70 -21.04
C VAL A 204 28.59 -1.71 -21.14
N ASP A 205 28.37 -2.77 -21.92
CA ASP A 205 29.30 -3.89 -22.00
C ASP A 205 30.68 -3.44 -22.52
N GLY A 206 31.70 -3.70 -21.70
CA GLY A 206 33.06 -3.32 -21.99
C GLY A 206 33.44 -1.85 -21.74
N PHE A 207 32.54 -1.06 -21.11
CA PHE A 207 32.77 0.35 -20.83
C PHE A 207 32.32 0.72 -19.42
N ASN A 208 32.89 1.78 -18.85
CA ASN A 208 32.51 2.32 -17.55
C ASN A 208 31.68 3.59 -17.68
N LEU A 209 30.54 3.64 -16.99
CA LEU A 209 29.74 4.85 -16.88
C LEU A 209 30.35 5.83 -15.86
N THR A 210 30.13 7.12 -16.11
CA THR A 210 30.49 8.21 -15.19
C THR A 210 29.27 9.09 -14.90
N PRO A 211 28.82 9.21 -13.63
CA PRO A 211 29.28 8.46 -12.46
C PRO A 211 28.99 6.96 -12.56
N SER A 212 29.56 6.15 -11.66
CA SER A 212 29.18 4.75 -11.51
C SER A 212 27.67 4.64 -11.21
N PHE A 213 27.04 3.54 -11.61
CA PHE A 213 25.60 3.37 -11.47
C PHE A 213 25.11 3.58 -10.03
N ASN A 214 24.10 4.43 -9.89
CA ASN A 214 23.28 4.60 -8.71
C ASN A 214 21.82 4.74 -9.14
N ARG A 215 20.91 3.99 -8.51
CA ARG A 215 19.49 3.94 -8.88
C ARG A 215 18.77 5.31 -8.87
N ASP A 216 19.31 6.28 -8.14
CA ASP A 216 18.71 7.62 -7.98
C ASP A 216 19.33 8.65 -8.93
N THR A 217 20.45 8.31 -9.59
CA THR A 217 21.10 9.11 -10.62
C THR A 217 20.51 8.78 -11.98
N GLN A 218 20.07 9.78 -12.72
CA GLN A 218 19.40 9.61 -14.02
C GLN A 218 20.28 9.95 -15.22
N GLU A 219 21.40 10.66 -15.00
CA GLU A 219 22.28 11.14 -16.05
C GLU A 219 23.68 10.51 -15.91
N TYR A 220 24.18 9.93 -16.99
CA TYR A 220 25.47 9.26 -17.08
C TYR A 220 26.21 9.73 -18.32
N ASN A 221 27.54 9.71 -18.24
CA ASN A 221 28.40 10.01 -19.37
C ASN A 221 29.25 8.81 -19.73
N LEU A 222 29.52 8.65 -21.02
CA LEU A 222 30.38 7.64 -21.59
C LEU A 222 31.21 8.24 -22.72
N ILE A 223 32.51 8.01 -22.70
CA ILE A 223 33.41 8.33 -23.83
C ILE A 223 33.81 7.02 -24.47
N VAL A 224 33.75 6.95 -25.80
CA VAL A 224 34.23 5.80 -26.59
C VAL A 224 35.10 6.27 -27.74
N ASP A 225 35.93 5.34 -28.25
CA ASP A 225 36.74 5.63 -29.43
C ASP A 225 35.85 5.89 -30.68
N SER A 226 36.34 6.72 -31.58
CA SER A 226 35.63 7.09 -32.83
C SER A 226 35.35 5.88 -33.74
N SER A 227 36.11 4.80 -33.61
CA SER A 227 35.88 3.54 -34.33
C SER A 227 34.74 2.69 -33.79
N VAL A 228 34.25 2.96 -32.58
CA VAL A 228 33.11 2.20 -31.97
C VAL A 228 31.81 2.58 -32.69
N SER A 229 31.21 1.64 -33.39
CA SER A 229 29.99 1.85 -34.19
C SER A 229 28.70 1.47 -33.42
N ASN A 230 28.79 0.65 -32.41
CA ASN A 230 27.68 0.23 -31.56
C ASN A 230 28.15 -0.12 -30.15
N ILE A 231 27.22 -0.08 -29.21
CA ILE A 231 27.42 -0.51 -27.82
C ILE A 231 26.21 -1.32 -27.36
N THR A 232 26.41 -2.21 -26.39
CA THR A 232 25.32 -2.95 -25.77
C THR A 232 25.02 -2.37 -24.38
N VAL A 233 23.80 -1.87 -24.17
CA VAL A 233 23.32 -1.32 -22.93
C VAL A 233 22.56 -2.41 -22.16
N SER A 234 23.00 -2.71 -20.94
CA SER A 234 22.31 -3.63 -20.01
C SER A 234 21.59 -2.83 -18.94
N ALA A 235 20.27 -3.04 -18.78
CA ALA A 235 19.47 -2.35 -17.79
C ALA A 235 18.45 -3.32 -17.16
N TYR A 236 18.34 -3.30 -15.82
CA TYR A 236 17.50 -4.22 -15.07
C TYR A 236 16.61 -3.45 -14.11
N ALA A 237 15.29 -3.70 -14.14
CA ALA A 237 14.37 -3.10 -13.21
C ALA A 237 14.58 -3.60 -11.78
N SER A 238 14.32 -2.74 -10.78
CA SER A 238 14.28 -3.15 -9.37
C SER A 238 13.01 -3.91 -9.00
N ASP A 239 11.96 -3.75 -9.77
CA ASP A 239 10.67 -4.40 -9.58
C ASP A 239 10.37 -5.30 -10.78
N SER A 240 10.06 -6.56 -10.51
CA SER A 240 9.75 -7.54 -11.56
C SER A 240 8.50 -7.21 -12.39
N ASN A 241 7.62 -6.33 -11.88
CA ASN A 241 6.44 -5.86 -12.59
C ASN A 241 6.69 -4.59 -13.41
N ALA A 242 7.90 -4.03 -13.33
CA ALA A 242 8.28 -2.88 -14.16
C ALA A 242 8.86 -3.33 -15.50
N ARG A 243 8.62 -2.54 -16.54
CA ARG A 243 9.15 -2.76 -17.89
C ARG A 243 10.29 -1.79 -18.16
N VAL A 244 11.35 -2.28 -18.82
CA VAL A 244 12.49 -1.47 -19.27
C VAL A 244 12.49 -1.42 -20.78
N ASP A 245 12.58 -0.23 -21.34
CA ASP A 245 12.69 0.04 -22.77
C ASP A 245 13.98 0.84 -23.04
N GLY A 246 14.58 0.68 -24.22
CA GLY A 246 15.78 1.41 -24.66
C GLY A 246 17.11 0.75 -24.30
N ALA A 247 17.11 -0.43 -23.67
CA ALA A 247 18.28 -1.27 -23.49
C ALA A 247 18.55 -2.16 -24.72
N GLY A 248 19.73 -2.77 -24.76
CA GLY A 248 20.17 -3.65 -25.85
C GLY A 248 21.25 -3.02 -26.74
N ASN A 249 21.32 -3.47 -27.99
CA ASN A 249 22.33 -2.99 -28.94
C ASN A 249 21.92 -1.63 -29.52
N VAL A 250 22.79 -0.63 -29.38
CA VAL A 250 22.55 0.75 -29.83
C VAL A 250 23.67 1.17 -30.80
N SER A 251 23.27 1.60 -32.00
CA SER A 251 24.20 2.15 -33.00
C SER A 251 24.54 3.59 -32.66
N LEU A 252 25.83 3.93 -32.74
CA LEU A 252 26.34 5.26 -32.41
C LEU A 252 26.62 6.06 -33.71
N GLN A 253 26.13 7.30 -33.70
CA GLN A 253 26.48 8.30 -34.71
C GLN A 253 27.78 9.01 -34.33
N ASN A 254 28.45 9.66 -35.31
CA ASN A 254 29.62 10.47 -35.00
C ASN A 254 29.25 11.66 -34.11
N GLY A 255 30.08 11.97 -33.13
CA GLY A 255 29.84 13.03 -32.16
C GLY A 255 29.07 12.55 -30.94
N GLY A 256 28.10 13.32 -30.46
CA GLY A 256 27.29 13.02 -29.28
C GLY A 256 26.09 12.12 -29.58
N ASN A 257 25.76 11.22 -28.65
CA ASN A 257 24.60 10.36 -28.72
C ASN A 257 23.95 10.31 -27.34
N ASP A 258 22.65 10.54 -27.26
CA ASP A 258 21.86 10.43 -26.05
C ASP A 258 21.02 9.15 -26.09
N ILE A 259 21.31 8.24 -25.19
CA ILE A 259 20.61 6.95 -25.10
C ILE A 259 19.68 7.01 -23.91
N SER A 260 18.38 6.95 -24.17
CA SER A 260 17.34 7.00 -23.16
C SER A 260 16.85 5.60 -22.80
N ILE A 261 16.90 5.27 -21.52
CA ILE A 261 16.37 4.02 -20.96
C ILE A 261 15.15 4.38 -20.11
N ALA A 262 13.96 3.99 -20.55
CA ALA A 262 12.70 4.25 -19.85
C ALA A 262 12.32 3.04 -18.98
N VAL A 263 11.99 3.29 -17.72
CA VAL A 263 11.48 2.28 -16.79
C VAL A 263 10.04 2.63 -16.46
N THR A 264 9.10 1.80 -16.89
CA THR A 264 7.67 1.95 -16.62
C THR A 264 7.29 1.03 -15.47
N ALA A 265 6.89 1.59 -14.34
CA ALA A 265 6.40 0.84 -13.19
C ALA A 265 5.02 0.22 -13.43
N GLN A 266 4.61 -0.71 -12.57
CA GLN A 266 3.30 -1.37 -12.65
C GLN A 266 2.13 -0.38 -12.62
N ASN A 267 2.23 0.73 -11.87
CA ASN A 267 1.23 1.78 -11.81
C ASN A 267 1.25 2.75 -13.00
N GLY A 268 2.10 2.51 -14.03
CA GLY A 268 2.25 3.36 -15.20
C GLY A 268 3.18 4.57 -15.04
N SER A 269 3.76 4.80 -13.87
CA SER A 269 4.74 5.88 -13.69
C SER A 269 6.05 5.55 -14.42
N VAL A 270 6.64 6.54 -15.10
CA VAL A 270 7.86 6.37 -15.90
C VAL A 270 9.02 7.15 -15.30
N ARG A 271 10.20 6.54 -15.30
CA ARG A 271 11.49 7.18 -15.01
C ARG A 271 12.41 6.95 -16.20
N THR A 272 13.12 8.00 -16.60
CA THR A 272 14.11 7.91 -17.68
C THR A 272 15.52 8.06 -17.12
N TYR A 273 16.41 7.22 -17.58
CA TYR A 273 17.86 7.31 -17.39
C TYR A 273 18.48 7.61 -18.73
N THR A 274 19.42 8.57 -18.78
CA THR A 274 20.10 8.98 -20.00
C THR A 274 21.58 8.68 -19.92
N ILE A 275 22.14 8.09 -20.99
CA ILE A 275 23.59 7.91 -21.16
C ILE A 275 24.02 8.83 -22.31
N HIS A 276 24.80 9.86 -21.99
CA HIS A 276 25.43 10.74 -22.94
C HIS A 276 26.72 10.11 -23.43
N VAL A 277 26.74 9.63 -24.67
CA VAL A 277 27.92 8.97 -25.27
C VAL A 277 28.61 9.95 -26.23
N VAL A 278 29.87 10.16 -26.03
CA VAL A 278 30.71 10.98 -26.91
C VAL A 278 31.77 10.08 -27.59
N LYS A 279 31.79 10.10 -28.93
CA LYS A 279 32.84 9.45 -29.73
C LYS A 279 33.99 10.44 -29.93
N GLN A 280 35.21 10.01 -29.56
CA GLN A 280 36.44 10.80 -29.78
C GLN A 280 37.63 9.89 -30.10
N ASP A 281 38.55 10.39 -30.91
CA ASP A 281 39.78 9.67 -31.28
C ASP A 281 40.64 9.39 -30.05
N GLY A 282 41.08 8.15 -29.93
CA GLY A 282 41.88 7.70 -28.78
C GLY A 282 41.07 7.45 -27.51
N GLY A 283 39.75 7.44 -27.60
CA GLY A 283 38.88 7.03 -26.52
C GLY A 283 38.98 5.53 -26.21
N PRO A 284 38.33 5.07 -25.13
CA PRO A 284 38.23 3.64 -24.81
C PRO A 284 37.58 2.82 -25.93
N THR A 285 38.12 1.64 -26.22
CA THR A 285 37.51 0.61 -27.06
C THR A 285 36.89 -0.46 -26.22
N GLN A 286 36.01 -1.28 -26.80
CA GLN A 286 35.33 -2.37 -26.13
C GLN A 286 36.37 -3.34 -25.51
N GLY A 287 36.20 -3.68 -24.23
CA GLY A 287 37.11 -4.55 -23.46
C GLY A 287 38.01 -3.81 -22.48
N SER A 288 38.07 -2.47 -22.51
CA SER A 288 38.82 -1.65 -21.54
C SER A 288 38.04 -1.30 -20.27
N GLY A 289 36.74 -1.64 -20.20
CA GLY A 289 35.87 -1.39 -19.07
C GLY A 289 35.46 -2.66 -18.34
N GLY A 290 35.00 -2.50 -17.11
CA GLY A 290 34.49 -3.60 -16.27
C GLY A 290 33.08 -4.07 -16.67
N SER A 291 32.68 -5.20 -16.13
CA SER A 291 31.28 -5.66 -16.23
C SER A 291 30.34 -4.67 -15.60
N PRO A 292 29.04 -4.63 -16.02
CA PRO A 292 28.02 -3.76 -15.43
C PRO A 292 27.97 -3.90 -13.92
N VAL A 293 27.96 -2.77 -13.20
CA VAL A 293 27.87 -2.77 -11.74
C VAL A 293 26.42 -3.00 -11.34
N TYR A 294 26.09 -4.19 -10.89
CA TYR A 294 24.80 -4.49 -10.27
C TYR A 294 24.78 -3.93 -8.86
N GLY A 295 23.87 -3.01 -8.57
CA GLY A 295 23.63 -2.56 -7.19
C GLY A 295 23.17 -3.76 -6.37
N GLY A 296 23.96 -4.15 -5.34
CA GLY A 296 23.69 -5.29 -4.48
C GLY A 296 22.37 -5.16 -3.74
N GLY A 297 21.38 -5.89 -4.19
CA GLY A 297 20.12 -6.17 -3.55
C GLY A 297 19.78 -7.61 -3.86
N SER A 298 20.02 -8.53 -2.90
CA SER A 298 19.64 -9.93 -3.02
C SER A 298 18.15 -10.09 -3.27
N SER A 299 17.80 -10.46 -4.48
CA SER A 299 16.60 -11.26 -4.74
C SER A 299 16.87 -12.12 -5.99
N SER A 300 16.83 -13.43 -5.77
CA SER A 300 16.89 -14.46 -6.78
C SER A 300 15.73 -14.32 -7.76
N GLY A 301 15.99 -13.72 -8.91
CA GLY A 301 15.10 -13.69 -10.06
C GLY A 301 15.92 -14.00 -11.29
N GLY A 302 15.57 -15.09 -11.98
CA GLY A 302 16.33 -15.69 -13.06
C GLY A 302 16.63 -14.75 -14.21
N ILE A 303 17.84 -14.86 -14.69
CA ILE A 303 18.37 -14.23 -15.88
C ILE A 303 17.62 -14.81 -17.09
N VAL A 304 16.96 -13.97 -17.87
CA VAL A 304 16.55 -14.33 -19.23
C VAL A 304 17.54 -13.70 -20.18
N SER A 305 18.48 -14.48 -20.65
CA SER A 305 19.32 -14.12 -21.80
C SER A 305 18.50 -14.31 -23.08
N PRO A 306 18.59 -13.41 -24.06
CA PRO A 306 18.08 -13.64 -25.39
C PRO A 306 19.15 -14.36 -26.21
N ASP A 307 19.19 -15.67 -26.15
CA ASP A 307 19.74 -16.48 -27.23
C ASP A 307 19.06 -17.85 -27.24
N GLY A 308 18.40 -18.12 -28.34
CA GLY A 308 17.74 -19.36 -28.59
C GLY A 308 18.75 -20.45 -28.91
N SER A 309 18.64 -21.58 -28.24
CA SER A 309 18.83 -22.90 -28.88
C SER A 309 18.34 -24.01 -27.96
N SER A 310 17.31 -24.65 -28.41
CA SER A 310 16.82 -26.04 -28.25
C SER A 310 17.50 -26.98 -27.26
N GLY A 311 16.70 -27.60 -26.41
CA GLY A 311 17.03 -28.91 -25.84
C GLY A 311 16.15 -29.35 -24.67
N GLY A 312 15.09 -30.01 -24.94
CA GLY A 312 14.15 -30.85 -24.32
C GLY A 312 14.32 -31.37 -22.89
N SER A 313 13.22 -31.49 -22.27
CA SER A 313 12.64 -32.69 -21.64
C SER A 313 12.01 -32.46 -20.27
N SER A 314 10.73 -32.51 -20.24
CA SER A 314 9.80 -33.24 -19.35
C SER A 314 9.79 -32.99 -17.86
N GLY A 315 8.58 -32.68 -17.39
CA GLY A 315 8.12 -33.00 -16.05
C GLY A 315 7.24 -31.95 -15.41
N GLY A 316 6.02 -31.97 -15.59
CA GLY A 316 4.75 -31.78 -15.17
C GLY A 316 4.55 -31.35 -13.69
N SER A 317 3.74 -30.38 -13.46
CA SER A 317 2.48 -30.54 -12.73
C SER A 317 1.83 -29.19 -12.46
N SER A 318 0.64 -29.08 -12.91
CA SER A 318 -0.46 -28.16 -12.71
C SER A 318 -0.63 -27.55 -11.31
N GLY A 319 -1.02 -26.26 -11.28
CA GLY A 319 -1.59 -25.64 -10.10
C GLY A 319 -2.11 -24.23 -10.42
N SER A 320 -3.40 -24.13 -10.60
CA SER A 320 -4.21 -23.03 -11.05
C SER A 320 -4.13 -21.77 -10.18
N SER A 321 -4.15 -20.67 -10.85
CA SER A 321 -4.37 -19.30 -10.40
C SER A 321 -5.81 -19.08 -9.88
N GLY A 322 -5.94 -18.35 -8.77
CA GLY A 322 -7.19 -17.72 -8.35
C GLY A 322 -6.89 -16.36 -7.73
N PRO A 323 -7.70 -15.34 -7.98
CA PRO A 323 -7.38 -13.95 -7.61
C PRO A 323 -7.87 -13.58 -6.23
N GLY A 324 -7.07 -12.72 -5.55
CA GLY A 324 -7.46 -11.63 -4.69
C GLY A 324 -8.25 -11.93 -3.41
N GLY A 325 -7.58 -11.88 -2.28
CA GLY A 325 -8.20 -11.67 -0.99
C GLY A 325 -7.42 -10.61 -0.23
N SER A 326 -8.10 -9.53 0.16
CA SER A 326 -7.58 -8.50 1.05
C SER A 326 -7.27 -9.11 2.40
N GLY A 327 -5.98 -9.33 2.69
CA GLY A 327 -5.52 -9.85 3.96
C GLY A 327 -5.33 -8.76 4.98
N GLY A 328 -5.93 -8.94 6.15
CA GLY A 328 -5.63 -8.20 7.35
C GLY A 328 -4.23 -8.58 7.91
N PRO A 329 -3.70 -7.84 8.89
CA PRO A 329 -2.28 -7.78 9.19
C PRO A 329 -1.74 -9.05 9.87
N GLY A 330 -0.97 -9.80 9.11
CA GLY A 330 -0.03 -10.77 9.64
C GLY A 330 1.38 -10.29 9.28
N SER A 331 2.19 -10.01 10.29
CA SER A 331 3.56 -9.53 10.14
C SER A 331 4.48 -10.55 9.50
N PRO A 332 5.34 -10.13 8.58
CA PRO A 332 6.70 -10.66 8.52
C PRO A 332 7.72 -9.57 8.86
N SER A 333 8.49 -9.84 9.90
CA SER A 333 9.72 -9.14 10.24
C SER A 333 10.70 -9.12 9.06
N ARG A 334 11.02 -7.92 8.56
CA ARG A 334 12.20 -7.69 7.75
C ARG A 334 12.86 -6.40 8.21
N SER A 335 14.05 -6.58 8.82
CA SER A 335 14.98 -5.52 9.11
C SER A 335 15.47 -4.88 7.80
N GLY A 336 15.14 -3.63 7.60
CA GLY A 336 15.69 -2.78 6.58
C GLY A 336 15.92 -1.42 7.21
N SER A 337 17.19 -1.02 7.39
CA SER A 337 17.59 0.32 7.78
C SER A 337 17.13 1.31 6.72
N GLY A 338 16.11 2.10 7.04
CA GLY A 338 15.63 3.21 6.22
C GLY A 338 16.39 4.51 6.56
N PRO A 339 16.47 5.45 5.61
CA PRO A 339 17.09 6.75 5.84
C PRO A 339 16.27 7.59 6.81
N GLY A 340 16.96 8.39 7.57
CA GLY A 340 16.63 9.34 8.62
C GLY A 340 15.15 9.72 8.81
N GLY A 341 14.72 9.67 10.07
CA GLY A 341 13.36 9.93 10.51
C GLY A 341 12.80 11.26 9.99
N SER A 342 11.71 11.17 9.26
CA SER A 342 10.88 12.32 8.95
C SER A 342 10.11 12.71 10.22
N ASN A 343 10.41 13.85 10.81
CA ASN A 343 9.62 14.41 11.91
C ASN A 343 8.28 14.87 11.33
N VAL A 344 7.21 14.19 11.70
CA VAL A 344 5.83 14.63 11.45
C VAL A 344 5.35 15.43 12.65
N THR A 345 4.91 16.64 12.42
CA THR A 345 4.25 17.48 13.44
C THR A 345 2.75 17.43 13.20
N ILE A 346 1.98 17.11 14.22
CA ILE A 346 0.51 17.25 14.17
C ILE A 346 0.19 18.67 14.61
N VAL A 347 -0.54 19.39 13.77
CA VAL A 347 -1.13 20.68 14.12
C VAL A 347 -2.57 20.44 14.51
N GLU A 348 -2.90 20.74 15.75
CA GLU A 348 -4.28 20.74 16.26
C GLU A 348 -4.92 22.07 15.83
N VAL A 349 -5.94 21.98 15.00
CA VAL A 349 -6.71 23.17 14.60
C VAL A 349 -8.02 23.15 15.38
N GLN A 350 -8.11 23.98 16.39
CA GLN A 350 -9.38 24.26 17.08
C GLN A 350 -10.14 25.31 16.28
N SER A 351 -11.38 25.02 15.94
CA SER A 351 -12.30 25.95 15.24
C SER A 351 -13.03 26.84 16.24
#